data_f110968eaa6857ebce7e17def73fdfb1
#
_entry.id   f110968eaa6857ebce7e17def73fdfb1
#
_cell.length_a   1.000
_cell.length_b   1.000
_cell.length_c   1.000
_cell.angle_alpha   90.00
_cell.angle_beta   90.00
_cell.angle_gamma   90.00
#
_symmetry.space_group_name_H-M   'P 1'
#
loop_
_entity.id
_entity.type
_entity.pdbx_description
1 polymer ?
#
loop_
_entity_poly.entity_id
_entity_poly.type
_entity_poly.pdbx_seq_one_letter_code
_entity_poly.pdbx_strand_id
1 'polypeptide(L)'
;MTPQKSDACSDPVYTVGDYLLDRLAELGVSEIFGVPGDYNLQFLDHIVAHPTIRWVGSANELNAGYAADGYGRLRGMSAVVTTFGVGELSVTNAIAGSYAEHVPVVHIVGGPTKDAQGTRRALHHSLGDGDFEHFLRISREITCAQANLMPATAGREIDRVLSEVREQKRPGYILLSSDVARFPTEPPAAPLPRYPGGTSPRALSLFTKAAIELIADHQLTVLADLLVHRLQAVKELEALLAADVVPHATLMWGKSLLDESSPNFLGIYAGAASAERVRAAIEGAPVLVTAGVVFTDMVSGFFSQRIDPARTIDIGQYQSSVADQVFAPLEMSAPLQALATILTGRGISSPPVVPPPAEPPPAMPARDEPLTQQMVWDRVCSALTPGNVVLADQGTSFYGMADHRLPQGVTFIGQPLWGSIGYTLPAAVGAAVAHPDRRTVLLIGDGAAQLTVQELGTFSREGLSPVIVVDNNDGYTVERAIHGETAPYNDIVSWNWTELPSALGVTNHLAFRAQTYGQLDDALTVAAARRDRMVLVEVVLPRLEIPRLLGQLVGSMAPQ
;
A
#
# COMPACT_ATOMS: atom_id res chain seq x y z
N MET A 1 -60.87 -19.62 21.31
CA MET A 1 -59.61 -19.59 22.08
C MET A 1 -58.48 -19.89 21.13
N THR A 2 -57.84 -18.86 20.63
CA THR A 2 -56.64 -18.93 19.75
C THR A 2 -55.41 -18.91 20.67
N PRO A 3 -54.42 -19.79 20.51
CA PRO A 3 -53.24 -19.73 21.34
C PRO A 3 -52.36 -18.56 20.89
N GLN A 4 -52.11 -17.62 21.81
CA GLN A 4 -51.04 -16.62 21.66
C GLN A 4 -49.70 -17.35 21.59
N LYS A 5 -48.99 -17.22 20.45
CA LYS A 5 -47.57 -17.48 20.39
C LYS A 5 -46.87 -16.35 21.14
N SER A 6 -46.28 -16.67 22.27
CA SER A 6 -45.30 -15.85 22.92
C SER A 6 -44.02 -15.91 22.09
N ASP A 7 -43.77 -14.93 21.26
CA ASP A 7 -42.44 -14.67 20.74
C ASP A 7 -41.58 -14.17 21.92
N ALA A 8 -40.99 -15.10 22.64
CA ALA A 8 -39.86 -14.80 23.49
C ALA A 8 -38.70 -14.49 22.53
N CYS A 9 -38.41 -13.21 22.31
CA CYS A 9 -37.17 -12.75 21.70
C CYS A 9 -36.04 -13.22 22.63
N SER A 10 -35.47 -14.39 22.37
CA SER A 10 -34.21 -14.77 22.98
C SER A 10 -33.14 -13.82 22.44
N ASP A 11 -32.38 -13.21 23.33
CA ASP A 11 -31.21 -12.42 22.92
C ASP A 11 -30.40 -13.21 21.88
N PRO A 12 -29.90 -12.57 20.81
CA PRO A 12 -29.12 -13.25 19.79
C PRO A 12 -27.90 -13.92 20.45
N VAL A 13 -27.72 -15.21 20.16
CA VAL A 13 -26.60 -16.00 20.69
C VAL A 13 -25.32 -15.47 20.09
N TYR A 14 -24.37 -15.07 20.93
CA TYR A 14 -23.04 -14.62 20.50
C TYR A 14 -22.22 -15.80 19.92
N THR A 15 -21.56 -15.59 18.77
CA THR A 15 -20.98 -16.66 17.98
C THR A 15 -19.50 -16.41 17.63
N VAL A 16 -18.86 -17.41 17.04
CA VAL A 16 -17.47 -17.29 16.53
C VAL A 16 -17.36 -16.21 15.45
N GLY A 17 -18.40 -16.03 14.61
CA GLY A 17 -18.46 -14.96 13.62
C GLY A 17 -18.42 -13.58 14.29
N ASP A 18 -19.21 -13.38 15.34
CA ASP A 18 -19.23 -12.13 16.10
C ASP A 18 -17.89 -11.88 16.80
N TYR A 19 -17.29 -12.92 17.38
CA TYR A 19 -15.97 -12.85 18.01
C TYR A 19 -14.89 -12.35 17.02
N LEU A 20 -14.86 -12.90 15.81
CA LEU A 20 -13.90 -12.48 14.79
C LEU A 20 -14.11 -11.01 14.40
N LEU A 21 -15.37 -10.58 14.25
CA LEU A 21 -15.70 -9.20 13.90
C LEU A 21 -15.33 -8.23 15.02
N ASP A 22 -15.64 -8.55 16.28
CA ASP A 22 -15.25 -7.72 17.42
C ASP A 22 -13.73 -7.55 17.51
N ARG A 23 -12.96 -8.63 17.26
CA ARG A 23 -11.50 -8.56 17.23
C ARG A 23 -10.97 -7.72 16.08
N LEU A 24 -11.57 -7.79 14.89
CA LEU A 24 -11.23 -6.92 13.76
C LEU A 24 -11.56 -5.46 14.06
N ALA A 25 -12.72 -5.18 14.67
CA ALA A 25 -13.10 -3.85 15.10
C ALA A 25 -12.14 -3.28 16.17
N GLU A 26 -11.70 -4.09 17.12
CA GLU A 26 -10.67 -3.72 18.12
C GLU A 26 -9.34 -3.29 17.43
N LEU A 27 -9.02 -3.89 16.29
CA LEU A 27 -7.83 -3.56 15.49
C LEU A 27 -8.04 -2.38 14.52
N GLY A 28 -9.23 -1.73 14.58
CA GLY A 28 -9.54 -0.54 13.78
C GLY A 28 -10.09 -0.83 12.39
N VAL A 29 -10.48 -2.07 12.09
CA VAL A 29 -11.16 -2.43 10.85
C VAL A 29 -12.63 -2.02 10.97
N SER A 30 -13.09 -1.13 10.11
CA SER A 30 -14.50 -0.69 10.01
C SER A 30 -15.17 -1.11 8.70
N GLU A 31 -14.39 -1.52 7.71
CA GLU A 31 -14.89 -2.04 6.44
C GLU A 31 -14.21 -3.35 6.07
N ILE A 32 -15.00 -4.29 5.55
CA ILE A 32 -14.54 -5.58 5.04
C ILE A 32 -14.91 -5.70 3.57
N PHE A 33 -13.92 -6.03 2.75
CA PHE A 33 -14.03 -6.18 1.30
C PHE A 33 -14.29 -7.63 0.91
N GLY A 34 -14.86 -7.88 -0.27
CA GLY A 34 -15.00 -9.25 -0.75
C GLY A 34 -16.06 -9.45 -1.82
N VAL A 35 -16.33 -10.73 -2.08
CA VAL A 35 -17.35 -11.20 -3.03
C VAL A 35 -18.20 -12.29 -2.33
N PRO A 36 -19.54 -12.22 -2.42
CA PRO A 36 -20.38 -13.23 -1.84
C PRO A 36 -20.27 -14.56 -2.59
N GLY A 37 -20.31 -15.66 -1.85
CA GLY A 37 -20.42 -17.02 -2.37
C GLY A 37 -21.11 -17.90 -1.31
N ASP A 38 -21.63 -19.05 -1.71
CA ASP A 38 -22.49 -19.87 -0.84
C ASP A 38 -21.85 -20.29 0.48
N TYR A 39 -20.53 -20.50 0.52
CA TYR A 39 -19.82 -20.88 1.75
C TYR A 39 -19.52 -19.71 2.70
N ASN A 40 -19.63 -18.46 2.26
CA ASN A 40 -19.39 -17.31 3.14
C ASN A 40 -20.65 -16.54 3.55
N LEU A 41 -21.83 -16.84 2.97
CA LEU A 41 -23.07 -16.07 3.20
C LEU A 41 -23.41 -15.95 4.69
N GLN A 42 -23.27 -17.03 5.48
CA GLN A 42 -23.57 -16.99 6.92
C GLN A 42 -22.66 -16.00 7.67
N PHE A 43 -21.41 -15.89 7.27
CA PHE A 43 -20.52 -14.90 7.86
C PHE A 43 -20.80 -13.48 7.36
N LEU A 44 -21.24 -13.32 6.10
CA LEU A 44 -21.69 -12.02 5.58
C LEU A 44 -22.91 -11.49 6.33
N ASP A 45 -23.83 -12.37 6.76
CA ASP A 45 -24.97 -11.98 7.62
C ASP A 45 -24.50 -11.36 8.95
N HIS A 46 -23.44 -11.92 9.58
CA HIS A 46 -22.82 -11.32 10.77
C HIS A 46 -22.20 -9.95 10.47
N ILE A 47 -21.50 -9.79 9.33
CA ILE A 47 -20.94 -8.49 8.92
C ILE A 47 -22.04 -7.44 8.76
N VAL A 48 -23.14 -7.79 8.08
CA VAL A 48 -24.28 -6.88 7.86
C VAL A 48 -24.97 -6.50 9.17
N ALA A 49 -25.03 -7.41 10.14
CA ALA A 49 -25.61 -7.18 11.44
C ALA A 49 -24.68 -6.45 12.43
N HIS A 50 -23.39 -6.37 12.16
CA HIS A 50 -22.41 -5.82 13.08
C HIS A 50 -22.54 -4.28 13.20
N PRO A 51 -22.49 -3.71 14.42
CA PRO A 51 -22.80 -2.29 14.63
C PRO A 51 -21.78 -1.31 14.07
N THR A 52 -20.53 -1.73 13.89
CA THR A 52 -19.41 -0.85 13.50
C THR A 52 -18.63 -1.29 12.28
N ILE A 53 -18.88 -2.50 11.77
CA ILE A 53 -18.23 -3.02 10.56
C ILE A 53 -19.24 -3.00 9.40
N ARG A 54 -18.78 -2.53 8.25
CA ARG A 54 -19.57 -2.44 7.02
C ARG A 54 -18.99 -3.33 5.93
N TRP A 55 -19.88 -3.96 5.15
CA TRP A 55 -19.51 -4.70 3.95
C TRP A 55 -19.27 -3.77 2.75
N VAL A 56 -18.18 -3.99 2.03
CA VAL A 56 -17.86 -3.35 0.74
C VAL A 56 -17.60 -4.44 -0.29
N GLY A 57 -18.59 -4.73 -1.14
CA GLY A 57 -18.42 -5.71 -2.20
C GLY A 57 -17.54 -5.17 -3.33
N SER A 58 -16.91 -6.04 -4.08
CA SER A 58 -16.09 -5.74 -5.26
C SER A 58 -16.58 -6.51 -6.48
N ALA A 59 -16.09 -6.16 -7.67
CA ALA A 59 -16.48 -6.81 -8.92
C ALA A 59 -15.90 -8.23 -9.05
N ASN A 60 -14.76 -8.49 -8.43
CA ASN A 60 -14.14 -9.80 -8.31
C ASN A 60 -13.22 -9.83 -7.07
N GLU A 61 -12.71 -11.01 -6.70
CA GLU A 61 -11.94 -11.20 -5.47
C GLU A 61 -10.54 -10.61 -5.54
N LEU A 62 -9.91 -10.60 -6.73
CA LEU A 62 -8.62 -9.94 -6.91
C LEU A 62 -8.74 -8.45 -6.58
N ASN A 63 -9.76 -7.80 -7.14
CA ASN A 63 -10.05 -6.40 -6.88
C ASN A 63 -10.42 -6.16 -5.41
N ALA A 64 -11.19 -7.06 -4.78
CA ALA A 64 -11.47 -7.00 -3.35
C ALA A 64 -10.18 -7.03 -2.50
N GLY A 65 -9.24 -7.90 -2.85
CA GLY A 65 -7.94 -7.99 -2.20
C GLY A 65 -7.10 -6.72 -2.37
N TYR A 66 -7.08 -6.14 -3.56
CA TYR A 66 -6.40 -4.86 -3.81
C TYR A 66 -7.07 -3.69 -3.09
N ALA A 67 -8.41 -3.67 -3.01
CA ALA A 67 -9.12 -2.66 -2.23
C ALA A 67 -8.81 -2.80 -0.73
N ALA A 68 -8.78 -4.03 -0.20
CA ALA A 68 -8.37 -4.30 1.17
C ALA A 68 -6.92 -3.85 1.43
N ASP A 69 -5.99 -4.09 0.49
CA ASP A 69 -4.61 -3.61 0.57
C ASP A 69 -4.55 -2.07 0.64
N GLY A 70 -5.21 -1.37 -0.31
CA GLY A 70 -5.26 0.08 -0.33
C GLY A 70 -5.82 0.70 0.96
N TYR A 71 -6.87 0.09 1.51
CA TYR A 71 -7.44 0.45 2.82
C TYR A 71 -6.44 0.20 3.95
N GLY A 72 -5.82 -0.98 3.98
CA GLY A 72 -4.86 -1.38 5.01
C GLY A 72 -3.63 -0.47 5.09
N ARG A 73 -3.16 0.06 3.95
CA ARG A 73 -2.07 1.04 3.90
C ARG A 73 -2.37 2.32 4.67
N LEU A 74 -3.64 2.72 4.74
CA LEU A 74 -4.06 3.97 5.40
C LEU A 74 -4.57 3.75 6.82
N ARG A 75 -5.22 2.60 7.09
CA ARG A 75 -5.85 2.29 8.39
C ARG A 75 -4.99 1.39 9.27
N GLY A 76 -3.91 0.81 8.70
CA GLY A 76 -2.98 -0.05 9.44
C GLY A 76 -3.37 -1.52 9.51
N MET A 77 -4.61 -1.89 9.14
CA MET A 77 -5.11 -3.26 8.98
C MET A 77 -6.38 -3.27 8.13
N SER A 78 -6.64 -4.38 7.46
CA SER A 78 -7.85 -4.62 6.67
C SER A 78 -8.25 -6.09 6.70
N ALA A 79 -9.44 -6.39 6.12
CA ALA A 79 -9.88 -7.75 5.92
C ALA A 79 -10.55 -7.92 4.55
N VAL A 80 -10.38 -9.11 3.96
CA VAL A 80 -11.06 -9.53 2.73
C VAL A 80 -11.72 -10.88 2.95
N VAL A 81 -12.97 -11.03 2.47
CA VAL A 81 -13.75 -12.26 2.60
C VAL A 81 -13.99 -12.86 1.22
N THR A 82 -13.68 -14.14 1.07
CA THR A 82 -13.91 -14.90 -0.15
C THR A 82 -14.63 -16.22 0.16
N THR A 83 -15.25 -16.81 -0.88
CA THR A 83 -15.70 -18.20 -0.79
C THR A 83 -14.54 -19.16 -0.95
N PHE A 84 -14.73 -20.41 -0.54
CA PHE A 84 -13.77 -21.51 -0.64
C PHE A 84 -13.34 -21.77 -2.09
N GLY A 85 -12.11 -22.14 -2.30
CA GLY A 85 -11.53 -22.57 -3.58
C GLY A 85 -11.48 -21.47 -4.63
N VAL A 86 -12.52 -21.32 -5.40
CA VAL A 86 -12.54 -20.39 -6.55
C VAL A 86 -12.32 -18.93 -6.15
N GLY A 87 -12.93 -18.49 -5.05
CA GLY A 87 -12.75 -17.11 -4.56
C GLY A 87 -11.40 -16.90 -3.88
N GLU A 88 -10.97 -17.83 -3.03
CA GLU A 88 -9.68 -17.70 -2.35
C GLU A 88 -8.48 -17.81 -3.29
N LEU A 89 -8.59 -18.57 -4.39
CA LEU A 89 -7.54 -18.61 -5.40
C LEU A 89 -7.51 -17.33 -6.25
N SER A 90 -8.67 -16.73 -6.54
CA SER A 90 -8.73 -15.47 -7.28
C SER A 90 -8.03 -14.31 -6.56
N VAL A 91 -8.09 -14.26 -5.23
CA VAL A 91 -7.46 -13.18 -4.43
C VAL A 91 -5.96 -13.41 -4.17
N THR A 92 -5.42 -14.58 -4.47
CA THR A 92 -4.06 -15.02 -4.10
C THR A 92 -2.98 -14.01 -4.50
N ASN A 93 -3.05 -13.44 -5.72
CA ASN A 93 -2.11 -12.44 -6.19
C ASN A 93 -2.13 -11.17 -5.31
N ALA A 94 -3.31 -10.70 -4.91
CA ALA A 94 -3.41 -9.54 -4.02
C ALA A 94 -2.81 -9.82 -2.63
N ILE A 95 -3.07 -11.01 -2.05
CA ILE A 95 -2.50 -11.41 -0.76
C ILE A 95 -0.98 -11.52 -0.83
N ALA A 96 -0.45 -12.11 -1.90
CA ALA A 96 1.00 -12.18 -2.11
C ALA A 96 1.63 -10.78 -2.24
N GLY A 97 0.96 -9.85 -2.94
CA GLY A 97 1.37 -8.45 -3.02
C GLY A 97 1.36 -7.77 -1.65
N SER A 98 0.31 -7.96 -0.86
CA SER A 98 0.23 -7.44 0.51
C SER A 98 1.34 -8.03 1.40
N TYR A 99 1.70 -9.31 1.21
CA TYR A 99 2.82 -9.94 1.92
C TYR A 99 4.16 -9.31 1.56
N ALA A 100 4.42 -9.11 0.27
CA ALA A 100 5.65 -8.48 -0.22
C ALA A 100 5.77 -7.03 0.25
N GLU A 101 4.66 -6.29 0.28
CA GLU A 101 4.58 -4.85 0.56
C GLU A 101 4.31 -4.51 2.04
N HIS A 102 4.34 -5.53 2.93
CA HIS A 102 4.10 -5.37 4.38
C HIS A 102 2.77 -4.69 4.71
N VAL A 103 1.68 -5.19 4.13
CA VAL A 103 0.32 -4.73 4.42
C VAL A 103 -0.45 -5.81 5.17
N PRO A 104 -0.90 -5.56 6.41
CA PRO A 104 -1.63 -6.53 7.20
C PRO A 104 -3.08 -6.67 6.70
N VAL A 105 -3.34 -7.70 5.91
CA VAL A 105 -4.67 -8.07 5.39
C VAL A 105 -5.08 -9.41 5.99
N VAL A 106 -6.24 -9.47 6.64
CA VAL A 106 -6.81 -10.72 7.13
C VAL A 106 -7.68 -11.32 6.03
N HIS A 107 -7.20 -12.40 5.40
CA HIS A 107 -7.97 -13.14 4.42
C HIS A 107 -8.84 -14.17 5.12
N ILE A 108 -10.15 -13.94 5.11
CA ILE A 108 -11.16 -14.81 5.72
C ILE A 108 -11.85 -15.59 4.60
N VAL A 109 -11.79 -16.91 4.70
CA VAL A 109 -12.35 -17.81 3.68
C VAL A 109 -13.55 -18.55 4.29
N GLY A 110 -14.73 -18.32 3.72
CA GLY A 110 -15.91 -19.11 4.04
C GLY A 110 -15.79 -20.51 3.46
N GLY A 111 -15.82 -21.55 4.28
CA GLY A 111 -15.64 -22.91 3.85
C GLY A 111 -16.85 -23.82 4.08
N PRO A 112 -16.86 -25.02 3.46
CA PRO A 112 -17.87 -26.04 3.73
C PRO A 112 -17.97 -26.38 5.23
N THR A 113 -19.11 -26.86 5.69
CA THR A 113 -19.28 -27.29 7.10
C THR A 113 -18.26 -28.37 7.46
N LYS A 114 -17.89 -28.43 8.76
CA LYS A 114 -16.93 -29.47 9.24
C LYS A 114 -17.46 -30.88 9.01
N ASP A 115 -18.78 -31.07 9.15
CA ASP A 115 -19.40 -32.37 8.83
C ASP A 115 -19.22 -32.74 7.36
N ALA A 116 -19.49 -31.80 6.44
CA ALA A 116 -19.31 -32.02 5.01
C ALA A 116 -17.84 -32.34 4.65
N GLN A 117 -16.87 -31.61 5.23
CA GLN A 117 -15.44 -31.90 5.08
C GLN A 117 -15.09 -33.30 5.60
N GLY A 118 -15.66 -33.70 6.76
CA GLY A 118 -15.45 -35.02 7.36
C GLY A 118 -15.92 -36.18 6.49
N THR A 119 -16.92 -35.96 5.62
CA THR A 119 -17.40 -37.01 4.67
C THR A 119 -16.41 -37.30 3.53
N ARG A 120 -15.45 -36.41 3.27
CA ARG A 120 -14.49 -36.46 2.16
C ARG A 120 -15.13 -36.62 0.76
N ARG A 121 -16.36 -36.16 0.61
CA ARG A 121 -17.04 -36.19 -0.70
C ARG A 121 -16.51 -35.06 -1.59
N ALA A 122 -16.58 -35.28 -2.90
CA ALA A 122 -16.33 -34.24 -3.89
C ALA A 122 -17.41 -33.15 -3.77
N LEU A 123 -17.05 -32.01 -3.18
CA LEU A 123 -17.89 -30.81 -3.09
C LEU A 123 -17.49 -29.82 -4.20
N HIS A 124 -18.43 -29.00 -4.64
CA HIS A 124 -18.11 -27.90 -5.55
C HIS A 124 -17.09 -26.93 -4.88
N HIS A 125 -16.37 -26.19 -5.68
CA HIS A 125 -15.28 -25.31 -5.29
C HIS A 125 -14.06 -26.03 -4.63
N SER A 126 -14.06 -27.37 -4.51
CA SER A 126 -12.90 -28.16 -4.13
C SER A 126 -12.23 -28.81 -5.34
N LEU A 127 -11.06 -29.44 -5.14
CA LEU A 127 -10.41 -30.21 -6.22
C LEU A 127 -11.06 -31.59 -6.45
N GLY A 128 -12.12 -31.92 -5.71
CA GLY A 128 -12.89 -33.14 -5.89
C GLY A 128 -12.29 -34.42 -5.33
N ASP A 129 -11.18 -34.34 -4.61
CA ASP A 129 -10.43 -35.46 -4.03
C ASP A 129 -10.74 -35.73 -2.55
N GLY A 130 -11.59 -34.89 -1.93
CA GLY A 130 -11.97 -34.98 -0.52
C GLY A 130 -10.94 -34.43 0.46
N ASP A 131 -9.89 -33.75 -0.04
CA ASP A 131 -8.97 -32.96 0.78
C ASP A 131 -9.34 -31.46 0.69
N PHE A 132 -9.70 -30.86 1.82
CA PHE A 132 -10.12 -29.48 1.94
C PHE A 132 -9.01 -28.55 2.47
N GLU A 133 -7.78 -29.02 2.56
CA GLU A 133 -6.65 -28.23 3.05
C GLU A 133 -5.67 -27.79 1.95
N HIS A 134 -5.95 -28.09 0.67
CA HIS A 134 -5.08 -27.69 -0.44
C HIS A 134 -4.80 -26.18 -0.44
N PHE A 135 -5.83 -25.37 -0.31
CA PHE A 135 -5.73 -23.92 -0.41
C PHE A 135 -5.12 -23.31 0.85
N LEU A 136 -5.37 -23.87 2.03
CA LEU A 136 -4.66 -23.51 3.25
C LEU A 136 -3.14 -23.75 3.10
N ARG A 137 -2.73 -24.87 2.48
CA ARG A 137 -1.30 -25.12 2.23
C ARG A 137 -0.69 -24.12 1.26
N ILE A 138 -1.41 -23.70 0.20
CA ILE A 138 -0.98 -22.64 -0.71
C ILE A 138 -0.83 -21.33 0.05
N SER A 139 -1.80 -20.97 0.90
CA SER A 139 -1.78 -19.71 1.66
C SER A 139 -0.61 -19.61 2.64
N ARG A 140 -0.01 -20.72 3.08
CA ARG A 140 1.16 -20.72 3.97
C ARG A 140 2.37 -19.98 3.40
N GLU A 141 2.54 -19.99 2.08
CA GLU A 141 3.68 -19.34 1.42
C GLU A 141 3.55 -17.83 1.34
N ILE A 142 2.33 -17.29 1.48
CA ILE A 142 2.02 -15.87 1.27
C ILE A 142 1.32 -15.22 2.47
N THR A 143 1.30 -15.89 3.63
CA THR A 143 0.72 -15.35 4.87
C THR A 143 1.62 -15.67 6.06
N CYS A 144 1.64 -14.79 7.06
CA CYS A 144 2.47 -14.97 8.26
C CYS A 144 1.85 -15.91 9.29
N ALA A 145 0.51 -16.08 9.26
CA ALA A 145 -0.22 -16.97 10.16
C ALA A 145 -1.47 -17.52 9.48
N GLN A 146 -1.82 -18.77 9.77
CA GLN A 146 -2.99 -19.45 9.21
C GLN A 146 -3.76 -20.18 10.31
N ALA A 147 -5.10 -20.24 10.17
CA ALA A 147 -5.94 -21.08 10.99
C ALA A 147 -7.07 -21.74 10.18
N ASN A 148 -7.29 -23.04 10.40
CA ASN A 148 -8.52 -23.71 10.03
C ASN A 148 -9.36 -23.83 11.31
N LEU A 149 -10.36 -22.97 11.49
CA LEU A 149 -11.07 -22.84 12.75
C LEU A 149 -11.87 -24.07 13.11
N MET A 150 -11.74 -24.49 14.37
CA MET A 150 -12.54 -25.52 15.00
C MET A 150 -13.31 -24.91 16.17
N PRO A 151 -14.59 -25.30 16.44
CA PRO A 151 -15.41 -24.67 17.46
C PRO A 151 -14.72 -24.51 18.83
N ALA A 152 -14.08 -25.56 19.31
CA ALA A 152 -13.45 -25.58 20.65
C ALA A 152 -12.21 -24.66 20.79
N THR A 153 -11.61 -24.22 19.70
CA THR A 153 -10.34 -23.46 19.72
C THR A 153 -10.45 -22.15 18.94
N ALA A 154 -11.62 -21.82 18.38
CA ALA A 154 -11.78 -20.72 17.44
C ALA A 154 -11.27 -19.39 17.98
N GLY A 155 -11.72 -18.97 19.17
CA GLY A 155 -11.29 -17.70 19.76
C GLY A 155 -9.76 -17.60 19.93
N ARG A 156 -9.13 -18.65 20.45
CA ARG A 156 -7.67 -18.70 20.62
C ARG A 156 -6.92 -18.60 19.29
N GLU A 157 -7.39 -19.30 18.25
CA GLU A 157 -6.73 -19.29 16.93
C GLU A 157 -6.96 -17.96 16.22
N ILE A 158 -8.14 -17.33 16.36
CA ILE A 158 -8.41 -15.97 15.90
C ILE A 158 -7.42 -14.99 16.55
N ASP A 159 -7.33 -15.01 17.89
CA ASP A 159 -6.41 -14.12 18.63
C ASP A 159 -4.96 -14.32 18.20
N ARG A 160 -4.53 -15.56 18.00
CA ARG A 160 -3.16 -15.87 17.53
C ARG A 160 -2.91 -15.30 16.14
N VAL A 161 -3.78 -15.58 15.16
CA VAL A 161 -3.59 -15.09 13.78
C VAL A 161 -3.58 -13.58 13.73
N LEU A 162 -4.55 -12.92 14.39
CA LEU A 162 -4.64 -11.47 14.39
C LEU A 162 -3.46 -10.79 15.09
N SER A 163 -2.95 -11.40 16.17
CA SER A 163 -1.73 -10.91 16.83
C SER A 163 -0.51 -11.00 15.91
N GLU A 164 -0.30 -12.13 15.23
CA GLU A 164 0.79 -12.32 14.28
C GLU A 164 0.71 -11.32 13.11
N VAL A 165 -0.49 -11.14 12.52
CA VAL A 165 -0.73 -10.18 11.44
C VAL A 165 -0.37 -8.76 11.87
N ARG A 166 -0.80 -8.36 13.07
CA ARG A 166 -0.51 -7.04 13.64
C ARG A 166 0.99 -6.83 13.87
N GLU A 167 1.68 -7.82 14.44
CA GLU A 167 3.10 -7.71 14.79
C GLU A 167 4.01 -7.79 13.54
N GLN A 168 3.74 -8.74 12.63
CA GLN A 168 4.58 -8.94 11.46
C GLN A 168 4.29 -7.98 10.33
N LYS A 169 3.16 -7.26 10.38
CA LYS A 169 2.68 -6.37 9.31
C LYS A 169 2.56 -7.10 7.97
N ARG A 170 2.03 -8.32 8.01
CA ARG A 170 1.85 -9.20 6.85
C ARG A 170 0.47 -9.86 6.88
N PRO A 171 -0.04 -10.36 5.77
CA PRO A 171 -1.34 -11.01 5.72
C PRO A 171 -1.43 -12.26 6.60
N GLY A 172 -2.65 -12.52 7.09
CA GLY A 172 -3.02 -13.79 7.73
C GLY A 172 -4.17 -14.46 6.99
N TYR A 173 -4.36 -15.76 7.24
CA TYR A 173 -5.40 -16.57 6.62
C TYR A 173 -6.27 -17.25 7.68
N ILE A 174 -7.59 -17.16 7.54
CA ILE A 174 -8.56 -17.82 8.42
C ILE A 174 -9.59 -18.58 7.57
N LEU A 175 -9.55 -19.92 7.63
CA LEU A 175 -10.63 -20.75 7.08
C LEU A 175 -11.75 -20.87 8.11
N LEU A 176 -12.87 -20.23 7.82
CA LEU A 176 -14.07 -20.17 8.66
C LEU A 176 -15.19 -20.98 8.01
N SER A 177 -15.39 -22.22 8.46
CA SER A 177 -16.50 -23.04 7.98
C SER A 177 -17.84 -22.45 8.37
N SER A 178 -18.86 -22.60 7.52
CA SER A 178 -20.16 -21.98 7.69
C SER A 178 -20.92 -22.38 8.96
N ASP A 179 -20.72 -23.60 9.46
CA ASP A 179 -21.21 -24.08 10.75
C ASP A 179 -20.42 -23.52 11.94
N VAL A 180 -19.11 -23.34 11.80
CA VAL A 180 -18.24 -22.75 12.83
C VAL A 180 -18.55 -21.26 13.02
N ALA A 181 -18.84 -20.53 11.95
CA ALA A 181 -19.22 -19.11 12.04
C ALA A 181 -20.37 -18.87 13.01
N ARG A 182 -21.37 -19.78 13.03
CA ARG A 182 -22.57 -19.71 13.87
C ARG A 182 -22.44 -20.46 15.21
N PHE A 183 -21.27 -21.05 15.49
CA PHE A 183 -21.09 -21.79 16.72
C PHE A 183 -21.08 -20.84 17.94
N PRO A 184 -21.88 -21.10 18.99
CA PRO A 184 -21.91 -20.29 20.19
C PRO A 184 -20.55 -20.18 20.87
N THR A 185 -20.19 -18.98 21.29
CA THR A 185 -18.95 -18.72 22.03
C THR A 185 -19.15 -17.54 22.99
N GLU A 186 -18.18 -17.30 23.88
CA GLU A 186 -18.20 -16.13 24.75
C GLU A 186 -17.48 -14.95 24.08
N PRO A 187 -17.90 -13.70 24.33
CA PRO A 187 -17.19 -12.52 23.89
C PRO A 187 -15.73 -12.47 24.39
N PRO A 188 -14.84 -11.72 23.74
CA PRO A 188 -13.48 -11.53 24.23
C PRO A 188 -13.45 -10.98 25.66
N ALA A 189 -12.81 -11.71 26.59
CA ALA A 189 -12.73 -11.32 28.00
C ALA A 189 -11.68 -10.22 28.28
N ALA A 190 -10.75 -10.01 27.36
CA ALA A 190 -9.65 -9.04 27.48
C ALA A 190 -9.23 -8.55 26.10
N PRO A 191 -8.56 -7.39 26.00
CA PRO A 191 -7.98 -6.91 24.74
C PRO A 191 -7.05 -7.95 24.10
N LEU A 192 -6.94 -7.88 22.78
CA LEU A 192 -6.06 -8.76 22.01
C LEU A 192 -4.62 -8.71 22.52
N PRO A 193 -4.02 -9.86 22.90
CA PRO A 193 -2.69 -9.89 23.46
C PRO A 193 -1.68 -9.18 22.55
N ARG A 194 -0.86 -8.30 23.13
CA ARG A 194 0.35 -7.83 22.47
C ARG A 194 1.46 -8.78 22.86
N TYR A 195 2.12 -9.36 21.88
CA TYR A 195 3.41 -10.00 22.19
C TYR A 195 4.32 -8.90 22.69
N PRO A 196 5.07 -9.12 23.80
CA PRO A 196 6.03 -8.14 24.23
C PRO A 196 7.05 -7.97 23.11
N GLY A 197 6.84 -6.98 22.28
CA GLY A 197 7.82 -6.50 21.32
C GLY A 197 9.07 -6.17 22.11
N GLY A 198 10.15 -6.77 21.73
CA GLY A 198 11.21 -6.81 22.70
C GLY A 198 12.35 -5.89 22.36
N THR A 199 12.26 -4.61 22.65
CA THR A 199 13.50 -3.84 22.78
C THR A 199 14.24 -4.27 24.04
N SER A 200 15.37 -4.96 23.87
CA SER A 200 16.26 -5.29 24.97
C SER A 200 16.96 -4.02 25.49
N PRO A 201 16.81 -3.66 26.78
CA PRO A 201 17.52 -2.51 27.35
C PRO A 201 19.05 -2.63 27.19
N ARG A 202 19.59 -3.85 27.26
CA ARG A 202 21.01 -4.12 27.04
C ARG A 202 21.41 -3.88 25.58
N ALA A 203 20.64 -4.40 24.62
CA ALA A 203 20.91 -4.20 23.19
C ALA A 203 20.84 -2.70 22.84
N LEU A 204 19.83 -1.97 23.35
CA LEU A 204 19.70 -0.53 23.15
C LEU A 204 20.87 0.26 23.73
N SER A 205 21.33 -0.08 24.95
CA SER A 205 22.49 0.56 25.57
C SER A 205 23.77 0.34 24.75
N LEU A 206 23.99 -0.88 24.25
CA LEU A 206 25.16 -1.18 23.41
C LEU A 206 25.08 -0.49 22.04
N PHE A 207 23.89 -0.49 21.40
CA PHE A 207 23.63 0.26 20.17
C PHE A 207 23.93 1.75 20.36
N THR A 208 23.40 2.35 21.43
CA THR A 208 23.59 3.78 21.74
C THR A 208 25.06 4.13 21.90
N LYS A 209 25.83 3.28 22.60
CA LYS A 209 27.29 3.48 22.77
C LYS A 209 28.00 3.43 21.42
N ALA A 210 27.76 2.40 20.61
CA ALA A 210 28.37 2.25 19.28
C ALA A 210 27.98 3.42 18.36
N ALA A 211 26.71 3.86 18.39
CA ALA A 211 26.23 4.99 17.61
C ALA A 211 26.94 6.30 18.01
N ILE A 212 27.14 6.57 19.31
CA ILE A 212 27.90 7.75 19.79
C ILE A 212 29.32 7.73 19.24
N GLU A 213 29.98 6.56 19.28
CA GLU A 213 31.35 6.41 18.79
C GLU A 213 31.46 6.65 17.28
N LEU A 214 30.52 6.11 16.48
CA LEU A 214 30.52 6.30 15.03
C LEU A 214 30.14 7.73 14.62
N ILE A 215 29.12 8.30 15.27
CA ILE A 215 28.64 9.65 14.95
C ILE A 215 29.70 10.70 15.30
N ALA A 216 30.36 10.58 16.47
CA ALA A 216 31.36 11.54 16.97
C ALA A 216 30.92 13.00 16.63
N ASP A 217 31.72 13.74 15.86
CA ASP A 217 31.40 15.12 15.41
C ASP A 217 30.85 15.19 13.97
N HIS A 218 30.54 14.04 13.37
CA HIS A 218 30.05 13.99 12.00
C HIS A 218 28.58 14.39 11.87
N GLN A 219 28.24 15.01 10.74
CA GLN A 219 26.86 15.24 10.33
C GLN A 219 26.23 13.92 9.92
N LEU A 220 24.99 13.70 10.35
CA LEU A 220 24.16 12.58 9.88
C LEU A 220 23.48 12.94 8.55
N THR A 221 23.35 11.93 7.70
CA THR A 221 22.40 11.93 6.58
C THR A 221 21.45 10.75 6.74
N VAL A 222 20.17 10.93 6.47
CA VAL A 222 19.16 9.87 6.63
C VAL A 222 18.60 9.44 5.27
N LEU A 223 18.59 8.14 5.04
CA LEU A 223 17.81 7.50 3.97
C LEU A 223 16.69 6.68 4.62
N ALA A 224 15.44 7.09 4.44
CA ALA A 224 14.28 6.42 5.00
C ALA A 224 13.44 5.73 3.92
N ASP A 225 12.70 4.68 4.31
CA ASP A 225 11.82 4.01 3.38
C ASP A 225 10.54 3.52 4.05
N LEU A 226 9.68 2.89 3.29
CA LEU A 226 8.30 2.52 3.61
C LEU A 226 8.14 1.79 4.96
N LEU A 227 9.09 0.94 5.37
CA LEU A 227 8.95 0.18 6.61
C LEU A 227 8.83 1.09 7.84
N VAL A 228 9.36 2.31 7.81
CA VAL A 228 9.14 3.30 8.90
C VAL A 228 7.65 3.56 9.09
N HIS A 229 6.91 3.75 7.99
CA HIS A 229 5.45 3.93 8.03
C HIS A 229 4.75 2.64 8.48
N ARG A 230 5.11 1.49 7.91
CA ARG A 230 4.50 0.19 8.23
C ARG A 230 4.66 -0.19 9.70
N LEU A 231 5.80 0.14 10.29
CA LEU A 231 6.13 -0.15 11.69
C LEU A 231 5.75 0.98 12.65
N GLN A 232 5.04 2.02 12.14
CA GLN A 232 4.52 3.13 12.92
C GLN A 232 5.61 3.96 13.66
N ALA A 233 6.80 4.08 13.05
CA ALA A 233 7.96 4.79 13.60
C ALA A 233 8.19 6.19 12.97
N VAL A 234 7.18 6.75 12.29
CA VAL A 234 7.28 8.05 11.60
C VAL A 234 7.57 9.18 12.58
N LYS A 235 6.92 9.19 13.75
CA LYS A 235 7.11 10.23 14.78
C LYS A 235 8.54 10.26 15.32
N GLU A 236 9.13 9.09 15.50
CA GLU A 236 10.51 8.96 15.99
C GLU A 236 11.51 9.37 14.92
N LEU A 237 11.23 9.08 13.64
CA LEU A 237 12.03 9.57 12.53
C LEU A 237 11.94 11.10 12.41
N GLU A 238 10.74 11.68 12.49
CA GLU A 238 10.55 13.14 12.49
C GLU A 238 11.29 13.81 13.66
N ALA A 239 11.24 13.20 14.85
CA ALA A 239 12.00 13.69 16.01
C ALA A 239 13.52 13.65 15.77
N LEU A 240 14.03 12.62 15.11
CA LEU A 240 15.44 12.55 14.70
C LEU A 240 15.78 13.68 13.71
N LEU A 241 14.94 13.90 12.68
CA LEU A 241 15.17 14.94 11.68
C LEU A 241 15.06 16.36 12.24
N ALA A 242 14.28 16.55 13.32
CA ALA A 242 14.12 17.83 14.00
C ALA A 242 15.21 18.11 15.04
N ALA A 243 16.00 17.10 15.45
CA ALA A 243 17.03 17.24 16.50
C ALA A 243 18.25 18.03 16.04
N ASP A 244 18.49 18.14 14.73
CA ASP A 244 19.57 18.91 14.09
C ASP A 244 19.20 19.20 12.63
N VAL A 245 20.08 19.89 11.89
CA VAL A 245 19.99 20.01 10.43
C VAL A 245 20.42 18.68 9.81
N VAL A 246 19.46 17.80 9.52
CA VAL A 246 19.70 16.46 8.98
C VAL A 246 19.28 16.38 7.52
N PRO A 247 20.23 16.31 6.55
CA PRO A 247 19.93 16.00 5.17
C PRO A 247 19.24 14.64 5.07
N HIS A 248 18.16 14.53 4.29
CA HIS A 248 17.43 13.27 4.20
C HIS A 248 16.84 13.02 2.81
N ALA A 249 16.68 11.76 2.48
CA ALA A 249 16.10 11.26 1.25
C ALA A 249 15.21 10.04 1.53
N THR A 250 14.41 9.66 0.53
CA THR A 250 13.69 8.37 0.56
C THR A 250 14.02 7.55 -0.68
N LEU A 251 13.76 6.24 -0.64
CA LEU A 251 13.59 5.48 -1.86
C LEU A 251 12.21 5.79 -2.47
N MET A 252 11.97 5.30 -3.69
CA MET A 252 10.67 5.47 -4.36
C MET A 252 9.51 4.82 -3.58
N TRP A 253 9.78 3.74 -2.87
CA TRP A 253 8.79 3.03 -2.07
C TRP A 253 8.33 3.84 -0.85
N GLY A 254 9.24 4.65 -0.27
CA GLY A 254 8.95 5.56 0.84
C GLY A 254 8.49 6.96 0.43
N LYS A 255 8.05 7.17 -0.81
CA LYS A 255 7.59 8.47 -1.27
C LYS A 255 6.43 9.00 -0.41
N SER A 256 6.45 10.29 -0.10
CA SER A 256 5.57 11.00 0.85
C SER A 256 5.67 10.56 2.32
N LEU A 257 6.63 9.70 2.67
CA LEU A 257 6.91 9.36 4.06
C LEU A 257 7.35 10.58 4.87
N LEU A 258 8.12 11.46 4.26
CA LEU A 258 8.68 12.68 4.82
C LEU A 258 8.11 13.91 4.13
N ASP A 259 8.27 15.08 4.76
CA ASP A 259 7.92 16.36 4.14
C ASP A 259 8.89 16.69 3.00
N GLU A 260 8.44 16.47 1.78
CA GLU A 260 9.25 16.70 0.57
C GLU A 260 9.44 18.20 0.27
N SER A 261 8.69 19.10 0.93
CA SER A 261 8.87 20.56 0.85
C SER A 261 10.00 21.08 1.74
N SER A 262 10.50 20.26 2.68
CA SER A 262 11.61 20.59 3.57
C SER A 262 12.86 20.99 2.77
N PRO A 263 13.58 22.07 3.16
CA PRO A 263 14.86 22.41 2.54
C PRO A 263 15.93 21.34 2.73
N ASN A 264 15.80 20.49 3.76
CA ASN A 264 16.71 19.39 4.06
C ASN A 264 16.37 18.11 3.29
N PHE A 265 15.21 18.06 2.59
CA PHE A 265 14.85 16.92 1.75
C PHE A 265 15.63 16.97 0.43
N LEU A 266 16.49 15.98 0.22
CA LEU A 266 17.37 15.91 -0.95
C LEU A 266 16.61 15.46 -2.22
N GLY A 267 15.65 14.53 -2.06
CA GLY A 267 14.90 13.90 -3.15
C GLY A 267 14.83 12.38 -3.00
N ILE A 268 14.54 11.71 -4.13
CA ILE A 268 14.48 10.24 -4.20
C ILE A 268 15.87 9.70 -4.52
N TYR A 269 16.32 8.71 -3.72
CA TYR A 269 17.52 7.94 -3.99
C TYR A 269 17.15 6.65 -4.72
N ALA A 270 17.84 6.36 -5.83
CA ALA A 270 17.65 5.16 -6.66
C ALA A 270 19.01 4.68 -7.23
N GLY A 271 20.04 4.59 -6.38
CA GLY A 271 21.39 4.20 -6.82
C GLY A 271 21.91 5.08 -7.94
N ALA A 272 22.41 4.47 -9.02
CA ALA A 272 22.96 5.19 -10.19
C ALA A 272 21.91 6.01 -10.96
N ALA A 273 20.61 5.67 -10.83
CA ALA A 273 19.51 6.41 -11.46
C ALA A 273 19.10 7.68 -10.68
N SER A 274 19.67 7.93 -9.51
CA SER A 274 19.43 9.14 -8.73
C SER A 274 19.93 10.40 -9.44
N ALA A 275 19.30 11.54 -9.13
CA ALA A 275 19.94 12.83 -9.41
C ALA A 275 21.31 12.89 -8.72
N GLU A 276 22.35 13.40 -9.41
CA GLU A 276 23.74 13.38 -8.96
C GLU A 276 23.91 13.94 -7.52
N ARG A 277 23.23 15.04 -7.21
CA ARG A 277 23.27 15.65 -5.87
C ARG A 277 22.75 14.73 -4.76
N VAL A 278 21.68 13.96 -5.05
CA VAL A 278 21.10 13.02 -4.09
C VAL A 278 22.05 11.85 -3.88
N ARG A 279 22.57 11.32 -4.99
CA ARG A 279 23.55 10.23 -4.97
C ARG A 279 24.80 10.62 -4.20
N ALA A 280 25.39 11.77 -4.51
CA ALA A 280 26.60 12.25 -3.84
C ALA A 280 26.38 12.47 -2.34
N ALA A 281 25.22 13.01 -1.93
CA ALA A 281 24.90 13.23 -0.52
C ALA A 281 24.68 11.92 0.27
N ILE A 282 24.06 10.92 -0.34
CA ILE A 282 23.82 9.61 0.31
C ILE A 282 25.09 8.77 0.34
N GLU A 283 25.74 8.58 -0.82
CA GLU A 283 26.92 7.71 -0.93
C GLU A 283 28.18 8.34 -0.31
N GLY A 284 28.24 9.67 -0.26
CA GLY A 284 29.33 10.43 0.36
C GLY A 284 29.10 10.82 1.82
N ALA A 285 27.98 10.43 2.44
CA ALA A 285 27.65 10.80 3.81
C ALA A 285 28.78 10.38 4.79
N PRO A 286 29.23 11.27 5.68
CA PRO A 286 30.17 10.87 6.74
C PRO A 286 29.61 9.79 7.65
N VAL A 287 28.31 9.90 8.01
CA VAL A 287 27.52 8.85 8.68
C VAL A 287 26.15 8.82 8.02
N LEU A 288 25.79 7.67 7.46
CA LEU A 288 24.48 7.41 6.90
C LEU A 288 23.62 6.62 7.89
N VAL A 289 22.40 7.07 8.11
CA VAL A 289 21.36 6.28 8.81
C VAL A 289 20.38 5.77 7.76
N THR A 290 20.25 4.46 7.64
CA THR A 290 19.17 3.82 6.85
C THR A 290 18.06 3.40 7.80
N ALA A 291 16.84 3.89 7.58
CA ALA A 291 15.69 3.59 8.44
C ALA A 291 14.60 2.89 7.63
N GLY A 292 14.35 1.62 7.93
CA GLY A 292 13.33 0.82 7.26
C GLY A 292 13.54 0.65 5.76
N VAL A 293 14.79 0.68 5.32
CA VAL A 293 15.20 0.58 3.90
C VAL A 293 15.30 -0.88 3.50
N VAL A 294 14.68 -1.22 2.36
CA VAL A 294 14.86 -2.51 1.69
C VAL A 294 15.26 -2.24 0.25
N PHE A 295 16.51 -2.54 -0.09
CA PHE A 295 16.98 -2.41 -1.47
C PHE A 295 16.42 -3.56 -2.31
N THR A 296 15.63 -3.21 -3.32
CA THR A 296 15.20 -4.13 -4.38
C THR A 296 15.81 -3.67 -5.71
N ASP A 297 15.71 -4.44 -6.74
CA ASP A 297 16.22 -4.12 -8.07
C ASP A 297 15.75 -2.74 -8.57
N MET A 298 14.43 -2.53 -8.63
CA MET A 298 13.86 -1.30 -9.20
C MET A 298 14.12 -0.07 -8.31
N VAL A 299 13.97 -0.18 -6.99
CA VAL A 299 14.11 1.00 -6.11
C VAL A 299 15.56 1.39 -5.85
N SER A 300 16.52 0.50 -6.10
CA SER A 300 17.95 0.74 -5.94
C SER A 300 18.71 0.98 -7.25
N GLY A 301 17.99 1.06 -8.39
CA GLY A 301 18.62 1.15 -9.71
C GLY A 301 19.47 -0.08 -10.01
N PHE A 302 18.86 -1.27 -9.86
CA PHE A 302 19.49 -2.58 -10.09
C PHE A 302 20.72 -2.83 -9.21
N PHE A 303 20.56 -2.56 -7.90
CA PHE A 303 21.61 -2.74 -6.87
C PHE A 303 22.89 -1.96 -7.16
N SER A 304 22.74 -0.78 -7.77
CA SER A 304 23.86 0.10 -8.14
C SER A 304 24.30 1.05 -7.01
N GLN A 305 23.65 1.00 -5.84
CA GLN A 305 24.01 1.80 -4.67
C GLN A 305 25.47 1.51 -4.21
N ARG A 306 26.19 2.57 -3.82
CA ARG A 306 27.55 2.48 -3.28
C ARG A 306 27.60 3.02 -1.86
N ILE A 307 26.90 2.34 -0.95
CA ILE A 307 26.84 2.69 0.46
C ILE A 307 27.95 1.94 1.21
N ASP A 308 28.75 2.68 1.99
CA ASP A 308 29.83 2.13 2.80
C ASP A 308 29.27 1.61 4.14
N PRO A 309 29.25 0.29 4.38
CA PRO A 309 28.74 -0.27 5.63
C PRO A 309 29.48 0.23 6.87
N ALA A 310 30.79 0.56 6.74
CA ALA A 310 31.59 1.03 7.87
C ALA A 310 31.14 2.40 8.41
N ARG A 311 30.37 3.16 7.65
CA ARG A 311 29.81 4.46 8.00
C ARG A 311 28.29 4.46 8.09
N THR A 312 27.67 3.28 8.16
CA THR A 312 26.21 3.13 8.14
C THR A 312 25.67 2.65 9.49
N ILE A 313 24.60 3.31 9.95
CA ILE A 313 23.71 2.84 11.01
C ILE A 313 22.45 2.35 10.30
N ASP A 314 22.20 1.04 10.32
CA ASP A 314 21.00 0.46 9.70
C ASP A 314 19.96 0.13 10.77
N ILE A 315 18.71 0.60 10.57
CA ILE A 315 17.60 0.43 11.51
C ILE A 315 16.49 -0.37 10.81
N GLY A 316 16.41 -1.66 11.17
CA GLY A 316 15.40 -2.59 10.67
C GLY A 316 14.22 -2.77 11.61
N GLN A 317 13.42 -3.80 11.35
CA GLN A 317 12.17 -4.07 12.09
C GLN A 317 12.43 -4.48 13.55
N TYR A 318 13.35 -5.44 13.79
CA TYR A 318 13.63 -6.01 15.11
C TYR A 318 15.12 -6.04 15.44
N GLN A 319 15.94 -5.52 14.55
CA GLN A 319 17.38 -5.42 14.73
C GLN A 319 17.89 -4.13 14.11
N SER A 320 18.99 -3.65 14.65
CA SER A 320 19.73 -2.53 14.06
C SER A 320 21.21 -2.86 14.06
N SER A 321 21.97 -2.22 13.16
CA SER A 321 23.41 -2.33 13.16
C SER A 321 24.10 -0.96 13.18
N VAL A 322 25.32 -0.93 13.67
CA VAL A 322 26.25 0.19 13.60
C VAL A 322 27.54 -0.37 13.00
N ALA A 323 27.83 0.02 11.77
CA ALA A 323 28.86 -0.63 10.97
C ALA A 323 28.64 -2.16 10.90
N ASP A 324 29.61 -2.96 11.36
CA ASP A 324 29.55 -4.42 11.35
C ASP A 324 28.90 -5.03 12.62
N GLN A 325 28.52 -4.21 13.61
CA GLN A 325 27.95 -4.68 14.87
C GLN A 325 26.42 -4.70 14.80
N VAL A 326 25.83 -5.86 15.09
CA VAL A 326 24.37 -6.07 15.11
C VAL A 326 23.83 -6.10 16.54
N PHE A 327 22.72 -5.41 16.75
CA PHE A 327 22.01 -5.29 18.03
C PHE A 327 20.58 -5.78 17.89
N ALA A 328 20.19 -6.75 18.70
CA ALA A 328 18.85 -7.34 18.69
C ALA A 328 18.49 -7.91 20.09
N PRO A 329 17.19 -8.01 20.45
CA PRO A 329 16.08 -7.43 19.72
C PRO A 329 15.97 -5.91 19.96
N LEU A 330 15.71 -5.15 18.89
CA LEU A 330 15.45 -3.71 18.93
C LEU A 330 14.30 -3.38 17.98
N GLU A 331 13.21 -2.86 18.50
CA GLU A 331 12.14 -2.29 17.67
C GLU A 331 12.60 -0.95 17.09
N MET A 332 12.20 -0.66 15.86
CA MET A 332 12.64 0.51 15.08
C MET A 332 12.53 1.85 15.81
N SER A 333 11.49 2.04 16.62
CA SER A 333 11.28 3.28 17.38
C SER A 333 12.39 3.58 18.38
N ALA A 334 12.91 2.55 19.05
CA ALA A 334 13.90 2.74 20.13
C ALA A 334 15.25 3.27 19.63
N PRO A 335 15.90 2.70 18.59
CA PRO A 335 17.13 3.25 18.04
C PRO A 335 16.93 4.63 17.40
N LEU A 336 15.78 4.93 16.75
CA LEU A 336 15.47 6.27 16.24
C LEU A 336 15.43 7.32 17.37
N GLN A 337 14.76 7.02 18.48
CA GLN A 337 14.71 7.88 19.67
C GLN A 337 16.10 8.06 20.30
N ALA A 338 16.91 6.99 20.36
CA ALA A 338 18.28 7.08 20.85
C ALA A 338 19.13 8.02 19.99
N LEU A 339 19.05 7.93 18.66
CA LEU A 339 19.75 8.83 17.74
C LEU A 339 19.29 10.29 17.90
N ALA A 340 17.99 10.55 18.03
CA ALA A 340 17.46 11.88 18.29
C ALA A 340 18.01 12.46 19.59
N THR A 341 18.10 11.65 20.65
CA THR A 341 18.67 12.04 21.95
C THR A 341 20.16 12.37 21.82
N ILE A 342 20.93 11.55 21.08
CA ILE A 342 22.36 11.81 20.84
C ILE A 342 22.55 13.16 20.14
N LEU A 343 21.81 13.44 19.07
CA LEU A 343 21.93 14.71 18.34
C LEU A 343 21.57 15.90 19.20
N THR A 344 20.46 15.85 19.91
CA THR A 344 20.03 16.93 20.82
C THR A 344 21.08 17.21 21.93
N GLY A 345 21.72 16.16 22.44
CA GLY A 345 22.71 16.27 23.50
C GLY A 345 24.08 16.83 23.07
N ARG A 346 24.36 16.87 21.75
CA ARG A 346 25.67 17.34 21.22
C ARG A 346 25.87 18.86 21.39
N GLY A 347 24.79 19.64 21.39
CA GLY A 347 24.86 21.11 21.46
C GLY A 347 25.55 21.77 20.26
N ILE A 348 25.83 21.02 19.19
CA ILE A 348 26.48 21.48 17.95
C ILE A 348 25.39 21.46 16.86
N SER A 349 25.18 22.58 16.21
CA SER A 349 24.29 22.64 15.05
C SER A 349 25.07 22.33 13.78
N SER A 350 24.60 21.38 13.02
CA SER A 350 25.17 21.05 11.70
C SER A 350 24.97 22.22 10.71
N PRO A 351 25.87 22.40 9.74
CA PRO A 351 25.70 23.44 8.75
C PRO A 351 24.39 23.22 7.95
N PRO A 352 23.71 24.30 7.55
CA PRO A 352 22.49 24.17 6.77
C PRO A 352 22.77 23.48 5.42
N VAL A 353 21.79 22.65 4.98
CA VAL A 353 21.81 22.14 3.61
C VAL A 353 21.64 23.34 2.68
N VAL A 354 22.64 23.58 1.83
CA VAL A 354 22.53 24.61 0.79
C VAL A 354 21.62 24.05 -0.32
N PRO A 355 20.39 24.53 -0.46
CA PRO A 355 19.56 24.09 -1.57
C PRO A 355 20.25 24.52 -2.89
N PRO A 356 20.12 23.73 -3.96
CA PRO A 356 20.58 24.17 -5.26
C PRO A 356 19.89 25.50 -5.60
N PRO A 357 20.52 26.35 -6.41
CA PRO A 357 19.85 27.52 -6.98
C PRO A 357 18.50 27.06 -7.55
N ALA A 358 17.44 27.76 -7.18
CA ALA A 358 16.12 27.46 -7.76
C ALA A 358 16.24 27.58 -9.28
N GLU A 359 16.03 26.47 -9.98
CA GLU A 359 15.84 26.55 -11.42
C GLU A 359 14.65 27.46 -11.69
N PRO A 360 14.74 28.39 -12.64
CA PRO A 360 13.57 29.18 -12.99
C PRO A 360 12.43 28.22 -13.36
N PRO A 361 11.20 28.47 -12.89
CA PRO A 361 10.08 27.63 -13.25
C PRO A 361 10.04 27.51 -14.79
N PRO A 362 9.81 26.29 -15.31
CA PRO A 362 9.71 26.12 -16.76
C PRO A 362 8.63 27.06 -17.30
N ALA A 363 8.87 27.59 -18.50
CA ALA A 363 7.87 28.42 -19.16
C ALA A 363 6.56 27.62 -19.28
N MET A 364 5.43 28.27 -19.00
CA MET A 364 4.12 27.63 -19.18
C MET A 364 3.99 27.17 -20.65
N PRO A 365 3.63 25.90 -20.91
CA PRO A 365 3.42 25.42 -22.26
C PRO A 365 2.30 26.20 -22.97
N ALA A 366 2.36 26.30 -24.28
CA ALA A 366 1.26 26.88 -25.04
C ALA A 366 0.00 26.00 -24.90
N ARG A 367 -1.19 26.61 -24.88
CA ARG A 367 -2.43 25.86 -24.67
C ARG A 367 -2.73 24.80 -25.74
N ASP A 368 -2.25 25.01 -26.97
CA ASP A 368 -2.40 24.12 -28.13
C ASP A 368 -1.21 23.13 -28.28
N GLU A 369 -0.23 23.21 -27.39
CA GLU A 369 0.93 22.31 -27.41
C GLU A 369 0.51 20.86 -27.10
N PRO A 370 0.91 19.88 -27.94
CA PRO A 370 0.66 18.45 -27.69
C PRO A 370 1.25 18.01 -26.35
N LEU A 371 0.54 17.11 -25.64
CA LEU A 371 0.97 16.62 -24.34
C LEU A 371 2.25 15.80 -24.44
N THR A 372 3.11 16.00 -23.45
CA THR A 372 4.27 15.16 -23.14
C THR A 372 4.13 14.57 -21.74
N GLN A 373 4.90 13.50 -21.45
CA GLN A 373 4.95 12.90 -20.11
C GLN A 373 5.28 13.95 -19.05
N GLN A 374 6.27 14.81 -19.29
CA GLN A 374 6.67 15.85 -18.35
C GLN A 374 5.54 16.84 -18.06
N MET A 375 4.86 17.34 -19.10
CA MET A 375 3.73 18.28 -18.94
C MET A 375 2.60 17.70 -18.10
N VAL A 376 2.29 16.40 -18.29
CA VAL A 376 1.21 15.74 -17.55
C VAL A 376 1.57 15.66 -16.07
N TRP A 377 2.76 15.19 -15.72
CA TRP A 377 3.14 15.00 -14.32
C TRP A 377 3.39 16.33 -13.61
N ASP A 378 3.97 17.33 -14.27
CA ASP A 378 4.09 18.69 -13.75
C ASP A 378 2.71 19.28 -13.42
N ARG A 379 1.75 19.15 -14.36
CA ARG A 379 0.41 19.71 -14.17
C ARG A 379 -0.41 18.96 -13.13
N VAL A 380 -0.32 17.62 -13.10
CA VAL A 380 -0.95 16.79 -12.07
C VAL A 380 -0.39 17.15 -10.70
N CYS A 381 0.94 17.19 -10.54
CA CYS A 381 1.59 17.54 -9.28
C CYS A 381 1.16 18.93 -8.78
N SER A 382 1.10 19.93 -9.69
CA SER A 382 0.67 21.29 -9.34
C SER A 382 -0.81 21.39 -8.95
N ALA A 383 -1.64 20.42 -9.34
CA ALA A 383 -3.06 20.35 -8.96
C ALA A 383 -3.29 19.70 -7.60
N LEU A 384 -2.29 19.02 -7.04
CA LEU A 384 -2.41 18.36 -5.75
C LEU A 384 -2.50 19.38 -4.61
N THR A 385 -3.30 19.04 -3.62
CA THR A 385 -3.48 19.84 -2.41
C THR A 385 -3.20 19.00 -1.17
N PRO A 386 -2.81 19.62 -0.03
CA PRO A 386 -2.70 18.91 1.23
C PRO A 386 -3.92 18.06 1.51
N GLY A 387 -3.71 16.82 1.97
CA GLY A 387 -4.78 15.87 2.25
C GLY A 387 -5.20 14.99 1.07
N ASN A 388 -4.71 15.20 -0.16
CA ASN A 388 -4.97 14.24 -1.24
C ASN A 388 -4.32 12.88 -0.95
N VAL A 389 -4.97 11.80 -1.41
CA VAL A 389 -4.39 10.46 -1.50
C VAL A 389 -4.15 10.16 -2.96
N VAL A 390 -2.89 10.06 -3.34
CA VAL A 390 -2.45 9.82 -4.73
C VAL A 390 -2.07 8.34 -4.85
N LEU A 391 -2.68 7.65 -5.80
CA LEU A 391 -2.26 6.30 -6.18
C LEU A 391 -1.71 6.36 -7.60
N ALA A 392 -0.49 5.86 -7.80
CA ALA A 392 0.13 5.79 -9.11
C ALA A 392 0.48 4.35 -9.45
N ASP A 393 -0.08 3.86 -10.57
CA ASP A 393 0.11 2.47 -11.00
C ASP A 393 1.53 2.25 -11.52
N GLN A 394 2.03 1.04 -11.31
CA GLN A 394 3.38 0.67 -11.71
C GLN A 394 3.53 0.79 -13.23
N GLY A 395 4.27 1.80 -13.66
CA GLY A 395 4.39 2.20 -15.05
C GLY A 395 4.83 3.64 -15.20
N THR A 396 4.54 4.26 -16.34
CA THR A 396 4.85 5.68 -16.61
C THR A 396 4.28 6.60 -15.54
N SER A 397 3.08 6.32 -15.03
CA SER A 397 2.42 7.06 -13.96
C SER A 397 3.23 7.06 -12.65
N PHE A 398 3.71 5.89 -12.20
CA PHE A 398 4.49 5.78 -10.97
C PHE A 398 5.83 6.51 -11.07
N TYR A 399 6.61 6.21 -12.12
CA TYR A 399 7.94 6.81 -12.28
C TYR A 399 7.87 8.30 -12.58
N GLY A 400 6.83 8.76 -13.30
CA GLY A 400 6.60 10.17 -13.54
C GLY A 400 6.35 10.94 -12.25
N MET A 401 5.43 10.45 -11.41
CA MET A 401 5.11 11.11 -10.14
C MET A 401 6.20 10.93 -9.08
N ALA A 402 6.94 9.81 -9.08
CA ALA A 402 8.02 9.59 -8.12
C ALA A 402 9.12 10.66 -8.22
N ASP A 403 9.36 11.21 -9.42
CA ASP A 403 10.37 12.24 -9.68
C ASP A 403 9.96 13.64 -9.20
N HIS A 404 8.68 13.88 -8.90
CA HIS A 404 8.17 15.18 -8.45
C HIS A 404 8.14 15.29 -6.93
N ARG A 405 8.35 16.51 -6.40
CA ARG A 405 8.13 16.79 -4.98
C ARG A 405 6.63 16.96 -4.72
N LEU A 406 6.10 16.22 -3.77
CA LEU A 406 4.70 16.30 -3.40
C LEU A 406 4.46 17.39 -2.35
N PRO A 407 3.30 18.08 -2.38
CA PRO A 407 2.90 18.99 -1.32
C PRO A 407 2.81 18.27 0.04
N GLN A 408 3.15 18.97 1.12
CA GLN A 408 3.02 18.45 2.46
C GLN A 408 1.59 17.94 2.74
N GLY A 409 1.46 16.80 3.42
CA GLY A 409 0.17 16.18 3.76
C GLY A 409 -0.49 15.38 2.64
N VAL A 410 0.12 15.29 1.47
CA VAL A 410 -0.25 14.30 0.43
C VAL A 410 0.24 12.93 0.86
N THR A 411 -0.58 11.90 0.69
CA THR A 411 -0.16 10.50 0.84
C THR A 411 -0.01 9.88 -0.54
N PHE A 412 1.12 9.22 -0.78
CA PHE A 412 1.40 8.54 -2.05
C PHE A 412 1.38 7.02 -1.87
N ILE A 413 0.70 6.31 -2.75
CA ILE A 413 0.58 4.85 -2.76
C ILE A 413 1.00 4.33 -4.13
N GLY A 414 1.97 3.45 -4.15
CA GLY A 414 2.39 2.65 -5.29
C GLY A 414 2.73 1.23 -4.84
N GLN A 415 3.06 0.36 -5.77
CA GLN A 415 3.42 -1.03 -5.49
C GLN A 415 4.73 -1.42 -6.22
N PRO A 416 5.86 -0.75 -5.91
CA PRO A 416 7.08 -0.90 -6.71
C PRO A 416 7.83 -2.22 -6.50
N LEU A 417 7.56 -2.97 -5.44
CA LEU A 417 8.17 -4.29 -5.22
C LEU A 417 7.37 -5.40 -5.90
N TRP A 418 6.07 -5.51 -5.59
CA TRP A 418 5.24 -6.55 -6.19
C TRP A 418 4.91 -6.27 -7.65
N GLY A 419 4.69 -4.99 -8.01
CA GLY A 419 4.59 -4.52 -9.39
C GLY A 419 3.38 -5.05 -10.18
N SER A 420 2.29 -5.45 -9.52
CA SER A 420 1.09 -5.93 -10.20
C SER A 420 0.33 -4.77 -10.82
N ILE A 421 0.42 -4.59 -12.13
CA ILE A 421 -0.30 -3.53 -12.84
C ILE A 421 -1.83 -3.71 -12.71
N GLY A 422 -2.55 -2.61 -12.68
CA GLY A 422 -3.99 -2.59 -12.40
C GLY A 422 -4.34 -2.60 -10.90
N TYR A 423 -3.35 -2.79 -10.01
CA TYR A 423 -3.52 -2.74 -8.56
C TYR A 423 -4.18 -1.46 -8.07
N THR A 424 -3.75 -0.32 -8.61
CA THR A 424 -4.09 0.99 -8.00
C THR A 424 -5.55 1.37 -8.18
N LEU A 425 -6.26 0.87 -9.19
CA LEU A 425 -7.66 1.23 -9.39
C LEU A 425 -8.55 0.65 -8.28
N PRO A 426 -8.53 -0.65 -7.96
CA PRO A 426 -9.26 -1.15 -6.78
C PRO A 426 -8.67 -0.63 -5.46
N ALA A 427 -7.35 -0.48 -5.34
CA ALA A 427 -6.72 0.10 -4.15
C ALA A 427 -7.22 1.52 -3.88
N ALA A 428 -7.53 2.30 -4.93
CA ALA A 428 -8.12 3.63 -4.81
C ALA A 428 -9.56 3.58 -4.24
N VAL A 429 -10.33 2.51 -4.52
CA VAL A 429 -11.60 2.28 -3.82
C VAL A 429 -11.35 2.12 -2.32
N GLY A 430 -10.42 1.23 -1.95
CA GLY A 430 -10.05 1.00 -0.55
C GLY A 430 -9.57 2.27 0.15
N ALA A 431 -8.71 3.05 -0.52
CA ALA A 431 -8.20 4.31 0.00
C ALA A 431 -9.31 5.37 0.21
N ALA A 432 -10.24 5.49 -0.75
CA ALA A 432 -11.36 6.41 -0.66
C ALA A 432 -12.37 6.01 0.42
N VAL A 433 -12.57 4.70 0.61
CA VAL A 433 -13.39 4.14 1.70
C VAL A 433 -12.73 4.41 3.06
N ALA A 434 -11.40 4.25 3.16
CA ALA A 434 -10.65 4.49 4.40
C ALA A 434 -10.72 5.95 4.86
N HIS A 435 -10.70 6.91 3.92
CA HIS A 435 -10.71 8.34 4.20
C HIS A 435 -11.61 9.11 3.19
N PRO A 436 -12.94 9.05 3.35
CA PRO A 436 -13.89 9.68 2.41
C PRO A 436 -13.80 11.21 2.39
N ASP A 437 -13.23 11.83 3.41
CA ASP A 437 -12.95 13.27 3.53
C ASP A 437 -11.73 13.70 2.68
N ARG A 438 -10.85 12.77 2.33
CA ARG A 438 -9.64 13.02 1.52
C ARG A 438 -9.91 12.71 0.04
N ARG A 439 -9.55 13.66 -0.84
CA ARG A 439 -9.72 13.42 -2.28
C ARG A 439 -8.72 12.38 -2.79
N THR A 440 -9.22 11.29 -3.32
CA THR A 440 -8.41 10.27 -4.00
C THR A 440 -8.11 10.70 -5.43
N VAL A 441 -6.84 10.64 -5.83
CA VAL A 441 -6.34 10.90 -7.19
C VAL A 441 -5.63 9.65 -7.67
N LEU A 442 -6.19 9.00 -8.68
CA LEU A 442 -5.65 7.78 -9.30
C LEU A 442 -4.97 8.14 -10.62
N LEU A 443 -3.75 7.65 -10.81
CA LEU A 443 -2.94 7.80 -12.02
C LEU A 443 -2.61 6.39 -12.52
N ILE A 444 -3.09 6.03 -13.72
CA ILE A 444 -3.02 4.66 -14.20
C ILE A 444 -2.86 4.62 -15.72
N GLY A 445 -1.95 3.76 -16.21
CA GLY A 445 -1.80 3.51 -17.64
C GLY A 445 -3.00 2.76 -18.24
N ASP A 446 -3.24 2.95 -19.53
CA ASP A 446 -4.32 2.31 -20.27
C ASP A 446 -4.29 0.78 -20.19
N GLY A 447 -3.12 0.16 -20.40
CA GLY A 447 -2.97 -1.30 -20.29
C GLY A 447 -3.22 -1.83 -18.88
N ALA A 448 -2.76 -1.11 -17.86
CA ALA A 448 -2.99 -1.46 -16.44
C ALA A 448 -4.47 -1.34 -16.07
N ALA A 449 -5.14 -0.26 -16.51
CA ALA A 449 -6.54 -0.02 -16.22
C ALA A 449 -7.46 -1.10 -16.82
N GLN A 450 -7.11 -1.68 -17.98
CA GLN A 450 -7.89 -2.76 -18.60
C GLN A 450 -8.05 -4.00 -17.71
N LEU A 451 -7.14 -4.23 -16.76
CA LEU A 451 -7.18 -5.41 -15.90
C LEU A 451 -8.27 -5.33 -14.81
N THR A 452 -8.61 -4.11 -14.36
CA THR A 452 -9.42 -3.91 -13.14
C THR A 452 -10.49 -2.82 -13.28
N VAL A 453 -10.77 -2.35 -14.49
CA VAL A 453 -11.63 -1.20 -14.80
C VAL A 453 -13.06 -1.33 -14.26
N GLN A 454 -13.56 -2.56 -14.07
CA GLN A 454 -14.90 -2.82 -13.55
C GLN A 454 -15.14 -2.21 -12.16
N GLU A 455 -14.08 -1.89 -11.41
CA GLU A 455 -14.20 -1.22 -10.11
C GLU A 455 -14.66 0.25 -10.21
N LEU A 456 -14.74 0.84 -11.40
CA LEU A 456 -15.40 2.13 -11.60
C LEU A 456 -16.86 2.10 -11.09
N GLY A 457 -17.55 0.97 -11.29
CA GLY A 457 -18.90 0.75 -10.75
C GLY A 457 -18.94 0.75 -9.23
N THR A 458 -17.91 0.23 -8.56
CA THR A 458 -17.81 0.22 -7.10
C THR A 458 -17.66 1.63 -6.52
N PHE A 459 -16.88 2.51 -7.14
CA PHE A 459 -16.83 3.93 -6.72
C PHE A 459 -18.23 4.56 -6.72
N SER A 460 -19.02 4.29 -7.78
CA SER A 460 -20.39 4.83 -7.88
C SER A 460 -21.32 4.26 -6.82
N ARG A 461 -21.27 2.95 -6.57
CA ARG A 461 -22.09 2.28 -5.56
C ARG A 461 -21.78 2.78 -4.15
N GLU A 462 -20.52 3.03 -3.85
CA GLU A 462 -20.07 3.52 -2.54
C GLU A 462 -20.16 5.05 -2.40
N GLY A 463 -20.65 5.76 -3.43
CA GLY A 463 -20.77 7.23 -3.41
C GLY A 463 -19.43 7.97 -3.40
N LEU A 464 -18.37 7.34 -3.89
CA LEU A 464 -17.03 7.89 -3.89
C LEU A 464 -16.77 8.73 -5.15
N SER A 465 -15.96 9.76 -5.02
CA SER A 465 -15.75 10.77 -6.05
C SER A 465 -14.26 10.99 -6.34
N PRO A 466 -13.53 10.00 -6.91
CA PRO A 466 -12.11 10.14 -7.24
C PRO A 466 -11.88 11.08 -8.43
N VAL A 467 -10.63 11.52 -8.58
CA VAL A 467 -10.07 11.98 -9.87
C VAL A 467 -9.27 10.81 -10.44
N ILE A 468 -9.52 10.45 -11.67
CA ILE A 468 -8.84 9.35 -12.36
C ILE A 468 -8.18 9.90 -13.61
N VAL A 469 -6.87 9.83 -13.71
CA VAL A 469 -6.09 10.18 -14.91
C VAL A 469 -5.63 8.88 -15.56
N VAL A 470 -6.13 8.62 -16.75
CA VAL A 470 -5.73 7.46 -17.56
C VAL A 470 -4.65 7.92 -18.54
N ASP A 471 -3.42 7.43 -18.34
CA ASP A 471 -2.28 7.64 -19.21
C ASP A 471 -2.41 6.73 -20.44
N ASN A 472 -3.04 7.25 -21.52
CA ASN A 472 -3.26 6.53 -22.76
C ASN A 472 -2.08 6.73 -23.71
N ASN A 473 -1.12 5.80 -23.66
CA ASN A 473 0.04 5.73 -24.52
C ASN A 473 0.02 4.49 -25.44
N ASP A 474 -1.16 3.94 -25.69
CA ASP A 474 -1.46 2.84 -26.61
C ASP A 474 -0.68 1.55 -26.24
N GLY A 475 -0.64 1.19 -24.95
CA GLY A 475 -0.15 -0.09 -24.46
C GLY A 475 1.01 -0.05 -23.46
N TYR A 476 1.85 -1.08 -23.46
CA TYR A 476 2.87 -1.30 -22.44
C TYR A 476 4.17 -0.57 -22.75
N THR A 477 4.19 0.75 -22.54
CA THR A 477 5.33 1.63 -22.87
C THR A 477 6.58 1.34 -22.04
N VAL A 478 6.45 0.87 -20.79
CA VAL A 478 7.59 0.44 -19.98
C VAL A 478 8.30 -0.75 -20.64
N GLU A 479 7.54 -1.74 -21.08
CA GLU A 479 8.07 -2.92 -21.75
C GLU A 479 8.73 -2.57 -23.09
N ARG A 480 8.13 -1.61 -23.83
CA ARG A 480 8.74 -1.08 -25.05
C ARG A 480 10.08 -0.41 -24.78
N ALA A 481 10.21 0.31 -23.67
CA ALA A 481 11.45 0.97 -23.28
C ALA A 481 12.55 -0.03 -22.86
N ILE A 482 12.15 -1.16 -22.24
CA ILE A 482 13.07 -2.22 -21.81
C ILE A 482 13.47 -3.10 -22.99
N HIS A 483 12.50 -3.55 -23.80
CA HIS A 483 12.73 -4.50 -24.87
C HIS A 483 11.62 -4.45 -25.93
N GLY A 484 11.99 -4.19 -27.19
CA GLY A 484 11.10 -4.36 -28.34
C GLY A 484 10.07 -3.25 -28.52
N GLU A 485 10.50 -2.05 -28.92
CA GLU A 485 9.63 -0.88 -29.20
C GLU A 485 8.43 -1.20 -30.11
N THR A 486 8.62 -2.11 -31.06
CA THR A 486 7.60 -2.50 -32.06
C THR A 486 7.06 -3.89 -31.85
N ALA A 487 7.36 -4.53 -30.72
CA ALA A 487 6.92 -5.89 -30.45
C ALA A 487 5.39 -5.94 -30.24
N PRO A 488 4.65 -6.82 -30.95
CA PRO A 488 3.19 -6.81 -30.94
C PRO A 488 2.59 -7.23 -29.59
N TYR A 489 3.33 -7.89 -28.72
CA TYR A 489 2.87 -8.25 -27.37
C TYR A 489 2.76 -7.04 -26.43
N ASN A 490 3.30 -5.88 -26.82
CA ASN A 490 3.16 -4.63 -26.08
C ASN A 490 1.93 -3.81 -26.50
N ASP A 491 1.21 -4.28 -27.54
CA ASP A 491 0.04 -3.59 -28.07
C ASP A 491 -1.23 -4.08 -27.36
N ILE A 492 -2.17 -3.16 -27.16
CA ILE A 492 -3.47 -3.46 -26.58
C ILE A 492 -4.58 -2.95 -27.49
N VAL A 493 -5.81 -3.37 -27.22
CA VAL A 493 -6.98 -2.78 -27.87
C VAL A 493 -7.25 -1.41 -27.26
N SER A 494 -7.31 -0.36 -28.08
CA SER A 494 -7.67 0.98 -27.61
C SER A 494 -9.15 1.02 -27.21
N TRP A 495 -9.42 1.54 -26.02
CA TRP A 495 -10.78 1.68 -25.49
C TRP A 495 -11.26 3.14 -25.54
N ASN A 496 -12.59 3.33 -25.57
CA ASN A 496 -13.22 4.64 -25.43
C ASN A 496 -13.32 5.01 -23.95
N TRP A 497 -12.22 5.47 -23.36
CA TRP A 497 -12.10 5.70 -21.93
C TRP A 497 -13.17 6.67 -21.38
N THR A 498 -13.54 7.69 -22.15
CA THR A 498 -14.55 8.69 -21.72
C THR A 498 -15.98 8.14 -21.69
N GLU A 499 -16.25 7.02 -22.35
CA GLU A 499 -17.58 6.36 -22.36
C GLU A 499 -17.69 5.27 -21.28
N LEU A 500 -16.56 4.73 -20.81
CA LEU A 500 -16.53 3.60 -19.87
C LEU A 500 -17.28 3.85 -18.55
N PRO A 501 -17.16 5.02 -17.90
CA PRO A 501 -17.91 5.25 -16.66
C PRO A 501 -19.41 5.04 -16.86
N SER A 502 -20.00 5.60 -17.91
CA SER A 502 -21.42 5.40 -18.25
C SER A 502 -21.75 3.93 -18.53
N ALA A 503 -20.91 3.25 -19.31
CA ALA A 503 -21.09 1.85 -19.69
C ALA A 503 -21.04 0.91 -18.46
N LEU A 504 -20.27 1.28 -17.43
CA LEU A 504 -20.14 0.55 -16.17
C LEU A 504 -21.11 1.03 -15.08
N GLY A 505 -22.13 1.83 -15.45
CA GLY A 505 -23.21 2.23 -14.54
C GLY A 505 -22.86 3.40 -13.61
N VAL A 506 -21.77 4.13 -13.85
CA VAL A 506 -21.45 5.33 -13.09
C VAL A 506 -22.35 6.48 -13.54
N THR A 507 -23.26 6.92 -12.68
CA THR A 507 -24.27 7.93 -13.04
C THR A 507 -23.82 9.36 -12.74
N ASN A 508 -22.89 9.54 -11.79
CA ASN A 508 -22.43 10.85 -11.36
C ASN A 508 -20.94 11.04 -11.67
N HIS A 509 -20.62 11.34 -12.93
CA HIS A 509 -19.24 11.53 -13.39
C HIS A 509 -19.13 12.67 -14.41
N LEU A 510 -17.89 13.09 -14.65
CA LEU A 510 -17.43 13.85 -15.80
C LEU A 510 -16.28 13.08 -16.44
N ALA A 511 -16.20 13.12 -17.76
CA ALA A 511 -15.11 12.49 -18.51
C ALA A 511 -14.56 13.47 -19.55
N PHE A 512 -13.24 13.57 -19.62
CA PHE A 512 -12.50 14.45 -20.52
C PHE A 512 -11.46 13.67 -21.28
N ARG A 513 -11.18 14.07 -22.52
CA ARG A 513 -10.05 13.62 -23.29
C ARG A 513 -9.13 14.79 -23.58
N ALA A 514 -7.89 14.71 -23.15
CA ALA A 514 -6.87 15.73 -23.31
C ALA A 514 -5.75 15.26 -24.24
N GLN A 515 -5.49 16.03 -25.31
CA GLN A 515 -4.40 15.85 -26.26
C GLN A 515 -3.44 17.04 -26.27
N THR A 516 -3.87 18.16 -25.67
CA THR A 516 -3.07 19.37 -25.56
C THR A 516 -3.01 19.84 -24.10
N TYR A 517 -2.00 20.65 -23.77
CA TYR A 517 -1.82 21.21 -22.44
C TYR A 517 -3.07 21.98 -21.96
N GLY A 518 -3.68 22.79 -22.83
CA GLY A 518 -4.89 23.54 -22.48
C GLY A 518 -6.08 22.66 -22.12
N GLN A 519 -6.27 21.53 -22.83
CA GLN A 519 -7.33 20.57 -22.51
C GLN A 519 -7.09 19.88 -21.16
N LEU A 520 -5.83 19.52 -20.86
CA LEU A 520 -5.46 18.95 -19.56
C LEU A 520 -5.68 19.95 -18.44
N ASP A 521 -5.24 21.19 -18.62
CA ASP A 521 -5.38 22.28 -17.63
C ASP A 521 -6.85 22.54 -17.30
N ASP A 522 -7.72 22.64 -18.32
CA ASP A 522 -9.16 22.81 -18.14
C ASP A 522 -9.79 21.62 -17.40
N ALA A 523 -9.45 20.37 -17.79
CA ALA A 523 -9.99 19.15 -17.17
C ALA A 523 -9.59 19.06 -15.68
N LEU A 524 -8.32 19.32 -15.33
CA LEU A 524 -7.86 19.28 -13.94
C LEU A 524 -8.41 20.45 -13.10
N THR A 525 -8.62 21.60 -13.71
CA THR A 525 -9.31 22.75 -13.06
C THR A 525 -10.75 22.38 -12.70
N VAL A 526 -11.48 21.76 -13.62
CA VAL A 526 -12.82 21.23 -13.34
C VAL A 526 -12.77 20.15 -12.27
N ALA A 527 -11.81 19.23 -12.32
CA ALA A 527 -11.65 18.17 -11.33
C ALA A 527 -11.42 18.73 -9.90
N ALA A 528 -10.63 19.79 -9.77
CA ALA A 528 -10.41 20.49 -8.49
C ALA A 528 -11.70 21.12 -7.94
N ALA A 529 -12.54 21.69 -8.81
CA ALA A 529 -13.79 22.36 -8.44
C ALA A 529 -14.94 21.38 -8.15
N ARG A 530 -14.95 20.20 -8.77
CA ARG A 530 -16.05 19.22 -8.70
C ARG A 530 -15.74 18.06 -7.78
N ARG A 531 -15.85 18.29 -6.48
CA ARG A 531 -15.61 17.28 -5.45
C ARG A 531 -16.80 16.34 -5.22
N ASP A 532 -17.93 16.62 -5.82
CA ASP A 532 -19.21 15.93 -5.67
C ASP A 532 -19.37 14.71 -6.61
N ARG A 533 -18.37 14.47 -7.49
CA ARG A 533 -18.46 13.42 -8.51
C ARG A 533 -17.11 12.88 -8.95
N MET A 534 -17.14 11.68 -9.55
CA MET A 534 -16.00 11.13 -10.25
C MET A 534 -15.60 12.02 -11.44
N VAL A 535 -14.32 12.27 -11.62
CA VAL A 535 -13.77 12.92 -12.80
C VAL A 535 -12.73 12.02 -13.43
N LEU A 536 -12.99 11.55 -14.66
CA LEU A 536 -12.04 10.80 -15.45
C LEU A 536 -11.41 11.69 -16.51
N VAL A 537 -10.08 11.69 -16.60
CA VAL A 537 -9.31 12.43 -17.61
C VAL A 537 -8.44 11.44 -18.36
N GLU A 538 -8.79 11.16 -19.62
CA GLU A 538 -7.92 10.45 -20.55
C GLU A 538 -6.87 11.43 -21.06
N VAL A 539 -5.58 11.16 -20.82
CA VAL A 539 -4.47 11.93 -21.39
C VAL A 539 -3.81 11.11 -22.48
N VAL A 540 -3.81 11.64 -23.70
CA VAL A 540 -3.24 10.96 -24.87
C VAL A 540 -1.79 11.36 -25.03
N LEU A 541 -0.90 10.40 -24.93
CA LEU A 541 0.55 10.60 -24.91
C LEU A 541 1.24 9.84 -26.05
N PRO A 542 2.44 10.30 -26.47
CA PRO A 542 3.24 9.58 -27.44
C PRO A 542 3.61 8.18 -26.93
N ARG A 543 3.49 7.20 -27.82
CA ARG A 543 3.61 5.76 -27.54
C ARG A 543 4.95 5.34 -26.93
N LEU A 544 6.04 6.02 -27.27
CA LEU A 544 7.41 5.66 -26.86
C LEU A 544 8.02 6.64 -25.86
N GLU A 545 7.26 7.68 -25.47
CA GLU A 545 7.76 8.64 -24.51
C GLU A 545 7.66 8.10 -23.10
N ILE A 546 8.76 8.19 -22.34
CA ILE A 546 8.87 7.72 -20.96
C ILE A 546 9.30 8.84 -20.02
N PRO A 547 8.89 8.81 -18.74
CA PRO A 547 9.40 9.73 -17.74
C PRO A 547 10.91 9.63 -17.56
N ARG A 548 11.54 10.75 -17.17
CA ARG A 548 12.99 10.86 -16.99
C ARG A 548 13.56 9.78 -16.06
N LEU A 549 12.94 9.56 -14.90
CA LEU A 549 13.39 8.58 -13.92
C LEU A 549 13.36 7.16 -14.49
N LEU A 550 12.30 6.80 -15.23
CA LEU A 550 12.22 5.49 -15.91
C LEU A 550 13.35 5.34 -16.93
N GLY A 551 13.63 6.39 -17.73
CA GLY A 551 14.72 6.38 -18.69
C GLY A 551 16.09 6.16 -18.02
N GLN A 552 16.33 6.76 -16.86
CA GLN A 552 17.56 6.55 -16.09
C GLN A 552 17.65 5.12 -15.52
N LEU A 553 16.53 4.54 -15.05
CA LEU A 553 16.48 3.16 -14.57
C LEU A 553 16.76 2.17 -15.71
N VAL A 554 16.07 2.31 -16.84
CA VAL A 554 16.30 1.45 -18.03
C VAL A 554 17.75 1.57 -18.51
N GLY A 555 18.32 2.78 -18.54
CA GLY A 555 19.71 3.01 -18.87
C GLY A 555 20.73 2.39 -17.88
N SER A 556 20.27 2.05 -16.66
CA SER A 556 21.10 1.39 -15.63
C SER A 556 21.02 -0.14 -15.70
N MET A 557 20.09 -0.70 -16.48
CA MET A 557 20.01 -2.15 -16.70
C MET A 557 21.24 -2.62 -17.47
N ALA A 558 21.92 -3.63 -16.94
CA ALA A 558 22.97 -4.29 -17.73
C ALA A 558 22.34 -4.93 -18.97
N PRO A 559 23.02 -4.94 -20.14
CA PRO A 559 22.52 -5.70 -21.28
C PRO A 559 22.30 -7.15 -20.86
N GLN A 560 21.08 -7.62 -20.96
CA GLN A 560 20.72 -9.02 -20.71
C GLN A 560 21.13 -9.90 -21.88
#